data_dd16a1a6332c5a320bef99b32f52bc3e
#
_entry.id   dd16a1a6332c5a320bef99b32f52bc3e
#
_cell.length_a   1.000
_cell.length_b   1.000
_cell.length_c   1.000
_cell.angle_alpha   90.00
_cell.angle_beta   90.00
_cell.angle_gamma   90.00
#
_symmetry.space_group_name_H-M   'P 1'
#
loop_
_entity.id
_entity.type
_entity.pdbx_description
1 polymer ?
#
loop_
_entity_poly.entity_id
_entity_poly.type
_entity_poly.pdbx_seq_one_letter_code
_entity_poly.pdbx_strand_id
1 'polypeptide(L)'
;LIYNPELEKGMMTSIFEYAKDGRWTKPFPQHDMGTYQQANGQTYTGDMPVEEGGNMLTLAAEICRIEGNTNYVKPYWDLLKTWADYLAENGQDPVNQLCTDDFAGHWAHNANLSAKAIMGVAAYGILCKLDGRAQDAEKYLATAKKMAEQWKKDAADGDHYRLAFDRPDTWSQKYHLVWDKLCGLN
;
A
#
# COMPACT_ATOMS: atom_id res chain seq x y z
N LEU A 1 -2.26 -8.16 -13.44
CA LEU A 1 -1.18 -7.20 -13.63
C LEU A 1 -0.12 -7.73 -14.62
N ILE A 2 0.63 -8.78 -14.28
CA ILE A 2 1.75 -9.30 -15.09
C ILE A 2 1.33 -9.68 -16.53
N TYR A 3 0.15 -10.28 -16.69
CA TYR A 3 -0.34 -10.74 -17.98
C TYR A 3 -1.12 -9.69 -18.75
N ASN A 4 -1.75 -8.74 -18.07
CA ASN A 4 -2.57 -7.72 -18.72
C ASN A 4 -2.68 -6.45 -17.86
N PRO A 5 -1.74 -5.51 -18.00
CA PRO A 5 -1.78 -4.23 -17.26
C PRO A 5 -3.05 -3.40 -17.54
N GLU A 6 -3.65 -3.52 -18.71
CA GLU A 6 -4.86 -2.76 -19.07
C GLU A 6 -6.08 -3.17 -18.24
N LEU A 7 -6.21 -4.46 -17.89
CA LEU A 7 -7.27 -4.90 -16.97
C LEU A 7 -7.06 -4.31 -15.57
N GLU A 8 -5.83 -4.29 -15.09
CA GLU A 8 -5.50 -3.69 -13.80
C GLU A 8 -5.83 -2.20 -13.76
N LYS A 9 -5.42 -1.45 -14.80
CA LYS A 9 -5.80 -0.04 -14.93
C LYS A 9 -7.31 0.14 -14.92
N GLY A 10 -8.05 -0.70 -15.63
CA GLY A 10 -9.52 -0.66 -15.65
C GLY A 10 -10.13 -0.79 -14.26
N MET A 11 -9.58 -1.68 -13.41
CA MET A 11 -10.03 -1.86 -12.02
C MET A 11 -9.66 -0.66 -11.14
N MET A 12 -8.46 -0.12 -11.26
CA MET A 12 -7.97 0.97 -10.42
C MET A 12 -8.55 2.33 -10.79
N THR A 13 -8.86 2.57 -12.07
CA THR A 13 -9.29 3.88 -12.58
C THR A 13 -10.55 4.38 -11.86
N SER A 14 -11.52 3.51 -11.60
CA SER A 14 -12.74 3.89 -10.89
C SER A 14 -12.47 4.42 -9.48
N ILE A 15 -11.51 3.82 -8.77
CA ILE A 15 -11.06 4.25 -7.43
C ILE A 15 -10.42 5.63 -7.50
N PHE A 16 -9.51 5.82 -8.46
CA PHE A 16 -8.83 7.10 -8.66
C PHE A 16 -9.80 8.24 -9.01
N GLU A 17 -10.69 8.02 -9.98
CA GLU A 17 -11.64 9.05 -10.42
C GLU A 17 -12.61 9.41 -9.29
N TYR A 18 -13.11 8.44 -8.54
CA TYR A 18 -14.01 8.68 -7.42
C TYR A 18 -13.38 9.54 -6.32
N ALA A 19 -12.11 9.28 -5.99
CA ALA A 19 -11.38 10.08 -5.01
C ALA A 19 -10.99 11.45 -5.56
N LYS A 20 -10.54 11.54 -6.82
CA LYS A 20 -10.17 12.79 -7.49
C LYS A 20 -11.34 13.77 -7.63
N ASP A 21 -12.54 13.24 -7.88
CA ASP A 21 -13.77 14.05 -7.98
C ASP A 21 -14.24 14.62 -6.62
N GLY A 22 -13.55 14.32 -5.53
CA GLY A 22 -13.87 14.76 -4.18
C GLY A 22 -15.05 14.03 -3.53
N ARG A 23 -15.52 12.93 -4.12
CA ARG A 23 -16.55 12.07 -3.52
C ARG A 23 -16.00 11.21 -2.37
N TRP A 24 -14.70 11.02 -2.36
CA TRP A 24 -13.95 10.43 -1.26
C TRP A 24 -12.92 11.41 -0.73
N THR A 25 -13.05 11.80 0.54
CA THR A 25 -12.25 12.89 1.13
C THR A 25 -11.24 12.41 2.18
N LYS A 26 -11.19 11.10 2.46
CA LYS A 26 -10.23 10.53 3.42
C LYS A 26 -8.84 10.45 2.79
N PRO A 27 -7.76 10.52 3.59
CA PRO A 27 -6.38 10.54 3.09
C PRO A 27 -5.85 9.16 2.68
N PHE A 28 -6.73 8.23 2.37
CA PHE A 28 -6.45 6.86 1.92
C PHE A 28 -7.55 6.40 0.95
N PRO A 29 -7.31 5.36 0.13
CA PRO A 29 -8.32 4.85 -0.79
C PRO A 29 -9.52 4.22 -0.08
N GLN A 30 -10.67 4.23 -0.74
CA GLN A 30 -11.84 3.47 -0.31
C GLN A 30 -11.63 1.96 -0.52
N HIS A 31 -12.30 1.16 0.32
CA HIS A 31 -12.24 -0.30 0.26
C HIS A 31 -12.89 -0.88 -1.02
N ASP A 32 -14.01 -0.32 -1.42
CA ASP A 32 -14.76 -0.79 -2.60
C ASP A 32 -15.42 0.37 -3.35
N MET A 33 -15.93 0.09 -4.53
CA MET A 33 -16.62 1.05 -5.38
C MET A 33 -18.13 0.89 -5.39
N GLY A 34 -18.68 0.08 -4.48
CA GLY A 34 -20.11 -0.14 -4.35
C GLY A 34 -20.54 -1.54 -4.74
N THR A 35 -21.83 -1.76 -4.70
CA THR A 35 -22.43 -3.06 -5.05
C THR A 35 -22.42 -3.23 -6.56
N TYR A 36 -21.90 -4.35 -7.03
CA TYR A 36 -21.99 -4.74 -8.43
C TYR A 36 -23.45 -4.67 -8.90
N GLN A 37 -23.76 -4.00 -9.95
CA GLN A 37 -23.04 -3.42 -11.08
C GLN A 37 -22.83 -1.87 -10.98
N GLN A 38 -22.91 -1.28 -9.81
CA GLN A 38 -22.86 0.18 -9.63
C GLN A 38 -21.54 0.59 -8.98
N ALA A 39 -20.82 1.50 -9.61
CA ALA A 39 -19.65 2.16 -9.02
C ALA A 39 -20.11 3.43 -8.30
N ASN A 40 -20.81 3.30 -7.17
CA ASN A 40 -21.47 4.37 -6.44
C ASN A 40 -20.83 4.71 -5.08
N GLY A 41 -19.68 4.14 -4.79
CA GLY A 41 -18.89 4.41 -3.58
C GLY A 41 -18.91 3.27 -2.59
N GLN A 42 -18.08 3.38 -1.58
CA GLN A 42 -17.86 2.33 -0.60
C GLN A 42 -19.13 1.89 0.10
N THR A 43 -19.38 0.60 0.09
CA THR A 43 -20.48 -0.07 0.82
C THR A 43 -20.00 -0.79 2.07
N TYR A 44 -18.73 -1.15 2.14
CA TYR A 44 -18.13 -1.71 3.36
C TYR A 44 -18.18 -0.68 4.48
N THR A 45 -18.62 -1.11 5.67
CA THR A 45 -18.85 -0.21 6.81
C THR A 45 -17.61 0.18 7.58
N GLY A 46 -16.48 -0.49 7.32
CA GLY A 46 -15.16 -0.19 7.90
C GLY A 46 -14.19 0.37 6.87
N ASP A 47 -13.20 1.10 7.33
CA ASP A 47 -12.07 1.51 6.50
C ASP A 47 -10.92 0.50 6.61
N MET A 48 -10.16 0.36 5.52
CA MET A 48 -8.93 -0.44 5.46
C MET A 48 -7.77 0.43 4.95
N PRO A 49 -7.41 1.50 5.69
CA PRO A 49 -6.58 2.57 5.14
C PRO A 49 -5.17 2.12 4.75
N VAL A 50 -4.54 1.27 5.55
CA VAL A 50 -3.18 0.78 5.28
C VAL A 50 -3.22 -0.30 4.21
N GLU A 51 -4.21 -1.18 4.26
CA GLU A 51 -4.41 -2.24 3.27
C GLU A 51 -4.56 -1.66 1.87
N GLU A 52 -5.55 -0.78 1.68
CA GLU A 52 -5.88 -0.25 0.36
C GLU A 52 -4.84 0.77 -0.12
N GLY A 53 -4.28 1.58 0.77
CA GLY A 53 -3.18 2.47 0.42
C GLY A 53 -1.96 1.71 -0.11
N GLY A 54 -1.58 0.63 0.56
CA GLY A 54 -0.49 -0.25 0.15
C GLY A 54 -0.77 -0.93 -1.20
N ASN A 55 -2.00 -1.45 -1.39
CA ASN A 55 -2.43 -2.05 -2.64
C ASN A 55 -2.33 -1.07 -3.81
N MET A 56 -2.97 0.09 -3.70
CA MET A 56 -3.04 1.06 -4.79
C MET A 56 -1.68 1.60 -5.19
N LEU A 57 -0.80 1.91 -4.23
CA LEU A 57 0.54 2.42 -4.52
C LEU A 57 1.44 1.36 -5.17
N THR A 58 1.39 0.12 -4.68
CA THR A 58 2.19 -0.98 -5.21
C THR A 58 1.77 -1.32 -6.64
N LEU A 59 0.47 -1.46 -6.89
CA LEU A 59 -0.06 -1.78 -8.22
C LEU A 59 0.20 -0.64 -9.22
N ALA A 60 0.03 0.62 -8.79
CA ALA A 60 0.34 1.79 -9.63
C ALA A 60 1.82 1.81 -10.06
N ALA A 61 2.73 1.52 -9.12
CA ALA A 61 4.16 1.46 -9.41
C ALA A 61 4.50 0.33 -10.39
N GLU A 62 3.91 -0.85 -10.20
CA GLU A 62 4.18 -1.99 -11.10
C GLU A 62 3.62 -1.77 -12.50
N ILE A 63 2.43 -1.16 -12.65
CA ILE A 63 1.92 -0.75 -13.97
C ILE A 63 2.93 0.17 -14.66
N CYS A 64 3.39 1.22 -13.96
CA CYS A 64 4.32 2.19 -14.53
C CYS A 64 5.70 1.57 -14.86
N ARG A 65 6.16 0.61 -14.06
CA ARG A 65 7.40 -0.14 -14.35
C ARG A 65 7.28 -1.00 -15.60
N ILE A 66 6.16 -1.72 -15.76
CA ILE A 66 5.90 -2.55 -16.95
C ILE A 66 5.82 -1.68 -18.21
N GLU A 67 5.19 -0.51 -18.11
CA GLU A 67 5.05 0.41 -19.23
C GLU A 67 6.29 1.28 -19.50
N GLY A 68 7.21 1.35 -18.53
CA GLY A 68 8.40 2.20 -18.60
C GLY A 68 8.10 3.70 -18.56
N ASN A 69 6.91 4.10 -18.09
CA ASN A 69 6.50 5.50 -17.97
C ASN A 69 5.42 5.68 -16.89
N THR A 70 5.15 6.94 -16.51
CA THR A 70 4.18 7.30 -15.47
C THR A 70 2.88 7.90 -16.01
N ASN A 71 2.62 7.82 -17.32
CA ASN A 71 1.50 8.52 -17.96
C ASN A 71 0.14 8.16 -17.36
N TYR A 72 -0.06 6.90 -16.99
CA TYR A 72 -1.30 6.43 -16.36
C TYR A 72 -1.60 7.13 -15.04
N VAL A 73 -0.59 7.35 -14.21
CA VAL A 73 -0.76 7.88 -12.84
C VAL A 73 -0.63 9.40 -12.75
N LYS A 74 -0.11 10.07 -13.78
CA LYS A 74 0.06 11.54 -13.77
C LYS A 74 -1.17 12.33 -13.36
N PRO A 75 -2.40 11.99 -13.82
CA PRO A 75 -3.60 12.71 -13.42
C PRO A 75 -3.98 12.56 -11.94
N TYR A 76 -3.38 11.59 -11.24
CA TYR A 76 -3.69 11.18 -9.87
C TYR A 76 -2.51 11.41 -8.90
N TRP A 77 -1.50 12.18 -9.32
CA TRP A 77 -0.25 12.30 -8.57
C TRP A 77 -0.45 12.80 -7.14
N ASP A 78 -1.32 13.80 -6.96
CA ASP A 78 -1.59 14.37 -5.63
C ASP A 78 -2.31 13.37 -4.71
N LEU A 79 -3.18 12.52 -5.25
CA LEU A 79 -3.80 11.43 -4.51
C LEU A 79 -2.75 10.40 -4.06
N LEU A 80 -1.91 9.96 -4.99
CA LEU A 80 -0.84 8.99 -4.68
C LEU A 80 0.10 9.54 -3.61
N LYS A 81 0.44 10.82 -3.69
CA LYS A 81 1.24 11.47 -2.65
C LYS A 81 0.54 11.48 -1.31
N THR A 82 -0.74 11.83 -1.27
CA THR A 82 -1.55 11.84 -0.05
C THR A 82 -1.60 10.46 0.60
N TRP A 83 -1.80 9.41 -0.19
CA TRP A 83 -1.84 8.04 0.29
C TRP A 83 -0.46 7.55 0.78
N ALA A 84 0.62 7.95 0.09
CA ALA A 84 1.98 7.62 0.52
C ALA A 84 2.36 8.33 1.82
N ASP A 85 1.99 9.60 1.98
CA ASP A 85 2.20 10.35 3.23
C ASP A 85 1.41 9.70 4.38
N TYR A 86 0.16 9.30 4.14
CA TYR A 86 -0.64 8.58 5.12
C TYR A 86 0.03 7.26 5.58
N LEU A 87 0.52 6.46 4.63
CA LEU A 87 1.21 5.21 4.97
C LEU A 87 2.52 5.45 5.74
N ALA A 88 3.28 6.48 5.37
CA ALA A 88 4.51 6.84 6.06
C ALA A 88 4.27 7.26 7.52
N GLU A 89 3.12 7.89 7.79
CA GLU A 89 2.72 8.35 9.12
C GLU A 89 2.06 7.26 9.96
N ASN A 90 1.18 6.44 9.35
CA ASN A 90 0.27 5.54 10.07
C ASN A 90 0.55 4.04 9.84
N GLY A 91 1.44 3.70 8.91
CA GLY A 91 1.62 2.31 8.47
C GLY A 91 2.68 1.52 9.24
N GLN A 92 3.53 2.18 10.06
CA GLN A 92 4.57 1.49 10.83
C GLN A 92 3.95 0.55 11.87
N ASP A 93 2.95 1.01 12.57
CA ASP A 93 2.22 0.26 13.59
C ASP A 93 0.70 0.42 13.36
N PRO A 94 0.11 -0.38 12.47
CA PRO A 94 -1.26 -0.18 12.03
C PRO A 94 -2.28 -0.35 13.17
N VAL A 95 -3.24 0.57 13.23
CA VAL A 95 -4.40 0.43 14.13
C VAL A 95 -5.31 -0.71 13.69
N ASN A 96 -6.27 -1.07 14.56
CA ASN A 96 -7.24 -2.12 14.28
C ASN A 96 -8.00 -1.84 12.98
N GLN A 97 -7.84 -2.73 12.02
CA GLN A 97 -8.54 -2.73 10.73
C GLN A 97 -8.52 -4.14 10.14
N LEU A 98 -9.44 -4.43 9.23
CA LEU A 98 -9.36 -5.64 8.43
C LEU A 98 -8.18 -5.55 7.45
N CYS A 99 -7.57 -6.66 7.14
CA CYS A 99 -6.50 -6.77 6.16
C CYS A 99 -6.47 -8.18 5.55
N THR A 100 -5.52 -8.44 4.67
CA THR A 100 -5.39 -9.75 4.01
C THR A 100 -5.16 -10.92 4.99
N ASP A 101 -4.70 -10.65 6.21
CA ASP A 101 -4.60 -11.65 7.30
C ASP A 101 -5.92 -11.82 8.06
N ASP A 102 -7.06 -11.68 7.39
CA ASP A 102 -8.41 -11.70 7.98
C ASP A 102 -8.79 -13.03 8.65
N PHE A 103 -8.11 -14.11 8.33
CA PHE A 103 -8.23 -15.39 9.05
C PHE A 103 -7.92 -15.27 10.56
N ALA A 104 -7.11 -14.29 10.96
CA ALA A 104 -6.82 -13.97 12.35
C ALA A 104 -7.79 -12.93 12.94
N GLY A 105 -8.68 -12.35 12.11
CA GLY A 105 -9.62 -11.28 12.46
C GLY A 105 -9.04 -9.88 12.33
N HIS A 106 -9.74 -8.90 12.89
CA HIS A 106 -9.33 -7.49 12.92
C HIS A 106 -8.34 -7.26 14.05
N TRP A 107 -7.06 -7.08 13.72
CA TRP A 107 -6.00 -6.88 14.69
C TRP A 107 -5.24 -5.58 14.44
N ALA A 108 -5.04 -4.82 15.51
CA ALA A 108 -4.03 -3.78 15.53
C ALA A 108 -2.63 -4.43 15.54
N HIS A 109 -1.61 -3.64 15.26
CA HIS A 109 -0.20 -4.06 15.34
C HIS A 109 0.18 -5.19 14.37
N ASN A 110 -0.59 -5.41 13.30
CA ASN A 110 -0.36 -6.49 12.35
C ASN A 110 0.94 -6.29 11.57
N ALA A 111 1.89 -7.22 11.75
CA ALA A 111 3.22 -7.11 11.18
C ALA A 111 3.23 -7.26 9.64
N ASN A 112 2.37 -8.10 9.06
CA ASN A 112 2.28 -8.21 7.61
C ASN A 112 1.61 -6.98 6.96
N LEU A 113 0.64 -6.38 7.63
CA LEU A 113 0.03 -5.13 7.18
C LEU A 113 1.02 -3.95 7.24
N SER A 114 1.85 -3.88 8.29
CA SER A 114 2.96 -2.93 8.35
C SER A 114 3.96 -3.14 7.20
N ALA A 115 4.31 -4.39 6.88
CA ALA A 115 5.14 -4.69 5.70
C ALA A 115 4.50 -4.18 4.40
N LYS A 116 3.18 -4.31 4.22
CA LYS A 116 2.45 -3.73 3.08
C LYS A 116 2.59 -2.20 3.02
N ALA A 117 2.47 -1.51 4.14
CA ALA A 117 2.66 -0.06 4.20
C ALA A 117 4.07 0.34 3.75
N ILE A 118 5.10 -0.36 4.24
CA ILE A 118 6.49 -0.13 3.86
C ILE A 118 6.67 -0.28 2.35
N MET A 119 6.10 -1.34 1.77
CA MET A 119 6.14 -1.57 0.33
C MET A 119 5.39 -0.49 -0.45
N GLY A 120 4.25 -0.01 0.04
CA GLY A 120 3.49 1.10 -0.56
C GLY A 120 4.28 2.41 -0.58
N VAL A 121 4.96 2.76 0.52
CA VAL A 121 5.84 3.94 0.60
C VAL A 121 7.01 3.81 -0.37
N ALA A 122 7.65 2.64 -0.44
CA ALA A 122 8.73 2.38 -1.39
C ALA A 122 8.24 2.44 -2.84
N ALA A 123 7.05 1.92 -3.14
CA ALA A 123 6.42 1.96 -4.45
C ALA A 123 6.20 3.41 -4.92
N TYR A 124 5.74 4.29 -4.05
CA TYR A 124 5.65 5.72 -4.38
C TYR A 124 7.03 6.34 -4.66
N GLY A 125 8.06 5.96 -3.90
CA GLY A 125 9.43 6.36 -4.19
C GLY A 125 9.92 5.90 -5.57
N ILE A 126 9.54 4.69 -6.00
CA ILE A 126 9.82 4.17 -7.35
C ILE A 126 9.09 5.00 -8.41
N LEU A 127 7.81 5.32 -8.20
CA LEU A 127 7.05 6.20 -9.10
C LEU A 127 7.72 7.56 -9.25
N CYS A 128 8.16 8.17 -8.14
CA CYS A 128 8.90 9.42 -8.16
C CYS A 128 10.20 9.31 -8.98
N LYS A 129 10.93 8.21 -8.83
CA LYS A 129 12.14 7.95 -9.61
C LYS A 129 11.86 7.82 -11.09
N LEU A 130 10.81 7.10 -11.48
CA LEU A 130 10.39 6.94 -12.87
C LEU A 130 9.94 8.26 -13.51
N ASP A 131 9.32 9.13 -12.72
CA ASP A 131 8.86 10.46 -13.17
C ASP A 131 9.95 11.55 -13.12
N GLY A 132 11.19 11.20 -12.73
CA GLY A 132 12.30 12.13 -12.63
C GLY A 132 12.28 13.05 -11.40
N ARG A 133 11.46 12.78 -10.40
CA ARG A 133 11.34 13.53 -9.13
C ARG A 133 12.37 13.03 -8.12
N ALA A 134 13.63 13.33 -8.36
CA ALA A 134 14.75 12.74 -7.63
C ALA A 134 14.70 12.98 -6.11
N GLN A 135 14.33 14.17 -5.65
CA GLN A 135 14.26 14.51 -4.22
C GLN A 135 13.15 13.73 -3.50
N ASP A 136 11.97 13.64 -4.12
CA ASP A 136 10.87 12.86 -3.56
C ASP A 136 11.21 11.35 -3.57
N ALA A 137 11.83 10.86 -4.64
CA ALA A 137 12.28 9.48 -4.72
C ALA A 137 13.24 9.14 -3.56
N GLU A 138 14.26 9.95 -3.33
CA GLU A 138 15.21 9.77 -2.22
C GLU A 138 14.48 9.79 -0.87
N LYS A 139 13.60 10.77 -0.65
CA LYS A 139 12.83 10.92 0.59
C LYS A 139 12.02 9.66 0.91
N TYR A 140 11.18 9.20 -0.04
CA TYR A 140 10.26 8.08 0.24
C TYR A 140 10.98 6.73 0.30
N LEU A 141 12.02 6.51 -0.51
CA LEU A 141 12.84 5.30 -0.42
C LEU A 141 13.62 5.23 0.90
N ALA A 142 14.19 6.35 1.36
CA ALA A 142 14.85 6.42 2.66
C ALA A 142 13.85 6.21 3.82
N THR A 143 12.63 6.75 3.70
CA THR A 143 11.56 6.54 4.68
C THR A 143 11.18 5.06 4.76
N ALA A 144 10.93 4.42 3.63
CA ALA A 144 10.60 2.99 3.58
C ALA A 144 11.71 2.13 4.18
N LYS A 145 12.97 2.43 3.87
CA LYS A 145 14.12 1.73 4.47
C LYS A 145 14.15 1.86 5.99
N LYS A 146 13.97 3.08 6.51
CA LYS A 146 13.91 3.33 7.96
C LYS A 146 12.74 2.56 8.61
N MET A 147 11.59 2.54 7.98
CA MET A 147 10.44 1.77 8.43
C MET A 147 10.75 0.27 8.46
N ALA A 148 11.39 -0.27 7.43
CA ALA A 148 11.79 -1.68 7.37
C ALA A 148 12.81 -2.05 8.47
N GLU A 149 13.77 -1.18 8.76
CA GLU A 149 14.73 -1.38 9.84
C GLU A 149 14.05 -1.39 11.22
N GLN A 150 13.04 -0.54 11.42
CA GLN A 150 12.24 -0.54 12.64
C GLN A 150 11.34 -1.78 12.72
N TRP A 151 10.67 -2.14 11.63
CA TRP A 151 9.83 -3.33 11.52
C TRP A 151 10.57 -4.61 11.95
N LYS A 152 11.82 -4.77 11.50
CA LYS A 152 12.66 -5.92 11.88
C LYS A 152 12.86 -6.04 13.40
N LYS A 153 12.91 -4.91 14.10
CA LYS A 153 13.05 -4.89 15.57
C LYS A 153 11.73 -5.21 16.25
N ASP A 154 10.64 -4.60 15.77
CA ASP A 154 9.32 -4.70 16.40
C ASP A 154 8.69 -6.08 16.19
N ALA A 155 8.92 -6.69 15.01
CA ALA A 155 8.39 -8.00 14.68
C ALA A 155 9.26 -9.18 15.16
N ALA A 156 10.52 -8.96 15.58
CA ALA A 156 11.43 -10.04 15.95
C ALA A 156 10.94 -10.84 17.15
N ASP A 157 11.02 -12.19 17.03
CA ASP A 157 10.66 -13.13 18.10
C ASP A 157 11.50 -14.41 17.98
N GLY A 158 12.71 -14.38 18.51
CA GLY A 158 13.66 -15.47 18.42
C GLY A 158 14.10 -15.77 16.97
N ASP A 159 13.66 -16.89 16.43
CA ASP A 159 14.01 -17.37 15.08
C ASP A 159 12.94 -17.01 14.00
N HIS A 160 11.92 -16.27 14.38
CA HIS A 160 10.81 -15.89 13.49
C HIS A 160 10.35 -14.44 13.70
N TYR A 161 9.34 -14.02 12.92
CA TYR A 161 8.66 -12.73 13.06
C TYR A 161 7.20 -12.94 13.44
N ARG A 162 6.73 -12.14 14.43
CA ARG A 162 5.37 -12.18 14.98
C ARG A 162 4.29 -11.96 13.94
N LEU A 163 3.09 -12.41 14.24
CA LEU A 163 1.87 -12.02 13.53
C LEU A 163 1.52 -10.56 13.80
N ALA A 164 1.59 -10.13 15.06
CA ALA A 164 1.38 -8.76 15.48
C ALA A 164 2.45 -8.35 16.51
N PHE A 165 2.87 -7.09 16.52
CA PHE A 165 4.01 -6.62 17.32
C PHE A 165 3.82 -6.82 18.84
N ASP A 166 2.59 -6.79 19.31
CA ASP A 166 2.22 -7.00 20.72
C ASP A 166 1.93 -8.46 21.10
N ARG A 167 2.13 -9.42 20.16
CA ARG A 167 1.77 -10.84 20.34
C ARG A 167 2.98 -11.75 20.24
N PRO A 168 3.75 -11.94 21.33
CA PRO A 168 4.85 -12.90 21.32
C PRO A 168 4.35 -14.33 21.09
N ASP A 169 5.24 -15.20 20.64
CA ASP A 169 4.94 -16.61 20.33
C ASP A 169 3.87 -16.82 19.24
N THR A 170 3.67 -15.81 18.38
CA THR A 170 2.77 -15.89 17.23
C THR A 170 3.52 -15.84 15.92
N TRP A 171 2.90 -16.41 14.87
CA TRP A 171 3.49 -16.44 13.55
C TRP A 171 2.45 -16.18 12.46
N SER A 172 2.87 -15.52 11.39
CA SER A 172 2.13 -15.46 10.12
C SER A 172 3.11 -15.34 8.96
N GLN A 173 2.69 -15.73 7.78
CA GLN A 173 3.49 -15.55 6.56
C GLN A 173 3.52 -14.08 6.14
N LYS A 174 4.72 -13.55 5.87
CA LYS A 174 4.92 -12.16 5.45
C LYS A 174 4.95 -12.06 3.91
N TYR A 175 3.88 -12.46 3.25
CA TYR A 175 3.81 -12.54 1.79
C TYR A 175 3.93 -11.19 1.08
N HIS A 176 3.67 -10.07 1.74
CA HIS A 176 3.90 -8.75 1.13
C HIS A 176 5.39 -8.46 0.85
N LEU A 177 6.31 -9.19 1.49
CA LEU A 177 7.74 -9.09 1.18
C LEU A 177 8.10 -9.58 -0.24
N VAL A 178 7.20 -10.27 -0.94
CA VAL A 178 7.42 -10.61 -2.36
C VAL A 178 7.65 -9.36 -3.22
N TRP A 179 7.03 -8.25 -2.88
CA TRP A 179 7.18 -6.99 -3.61
C TRP A 179 8.59 -6.41 -3.53
N ASP A 180 9.34 -6.67 -2.45
CA ASP A 180 10.75 -6.30 -2.35
C ASP A 180 11.55 -6.92 -3.52
N LYS A 181 11.33 -8.19 -3.80
CA LYS A 181 11.96 -8.89 -4.92
C LYS A 181 11.47 -8.39 -6.28
N LEU A 182 10.17 -8.26 -6.43
CA LEU A 182 9.57 -7.83 -7.70
C LEU A 182 9.95 -6.38 -8.05
N CYS A 183 10.01 -5.50 -7.05
CA CYS A 183 10.38 -4.11 -7.22
C CYS A 183 11.91 -3.86 -7.29
N GLY A 184 12.73 -4.84 -6.92
CA GLY A 184 14.18 -4.71 -6.91
C GLY A 184 14.68 -3.69 -5.90
N LEU A 185 14.12 -3.69 -4.69
CA LEU A 185 14.45 -2.74 -3.61
C LEU A 185 15.65 -3.16 -2.76
N ASN A 186 16.16 -4.37 -2.88
CA ASN A 186 17.23 -5.00 -2.08
C ASN A 186 18.40 -4.12 -1.77
#